data_e91243f5d62982f90c1cb93bb5c63373
#
_entry.id   e91243f5d62982f90c1cb93bb5c63373
#
_cell.length_a   1.000
_cell.length_b   1.000
_cell.length_c   1.000
_cell.angle_alpha   90.00
_cell.angle_beta   90.00
_cell.angle_gamma   90.00
#
_symmetry.space_group_name_H-M   'P 1'
#
loop_
_entity.id
_entity.type
_entity.pdbx_description
1 polymer ?
#
loop_
_entity_poly.entity_id
_entity_poly.type
_entity_poly.pdbx_seq_one_letter_code
_entity_poly.pdbx_strand_id
1 'polypeptide(L)'
;MRRIVITGATGTIGMAMIGLCIRKGVEALILCRKDSARAGRIPVHPLIRFRYCDLSQMKDWQPEEQESYDIFYHFAWAGTTGTARNDMYLQNKNVEYTLDAIRLAGRLGCHTFIGAGSQAEYGRVEGKLNENTPVRPENGYGI
;
A
#
# COMPACT_ATOMS: atom_id res chain seq x y z
N MET A 1 -5.08 -21.79 3.33
CA MET A 1 -5.83 -20.67 2.72
C MET A 1 -4.88 -19.49 2.67
N ARG A 2 -4.78 -18.76 1.56
CA ARG A 2 -3.87 -17.60 1.49
C ARG A 2 -4.39 -16.46 2.35
N ARG A 3 -3.49 -15.80 3.06
CA ARG A 3 -3.75 -14.64 3.92
C ARG A 3 -2.89 -13.49 3.47
N ILE A 4 -3.47 -12.31 3.26
CA ILE A 4 -2.72 -11.16 2.74
C ILE A 4 -2.89 -9.93 3.63
N VAL A 5 -1.95 -9.00 3.52
CA VAL A 5 -2.02 -7.68 4.16
C VAL A 5 -2.15 -6.62 3.05
N ILE A 6 -2.98 -5.62 3.27
CA ILE A 6 -3.18 -4.51 2.31
C ILE A 6 -3.07 -3.18 3.05
N THR A 7 -2.17 -2.31 2.59
CA THR A 7 -2.18 -0.88 2.92
C THR A 7 -2.74 -0.08 1.75
N GLY A 8 -3.24 1.14 1.99
CA GLY A 8 -3.87 1.94 0.95
C GLY A 8 -5.20 1.37 0.43
N ALA A 9 -5.84 0.53 1.23
CA ALA A 9 -7.05 -0.22 0.90
C ALA A 9 -8.26 0.68 0.54
N THR A 10 -8.29 1.93 0.97
CA THR A 10 -9.37 2.89 0.67
C THR A 10 -9.23 3.57 -0.70
N GLY A 11 -8.13 3.34 -1.41
CA GLY A 11 -7.91 3.76 -2.78
C GLY A 11 -8.59 2.83 -3.79
N THR A 12 -8.59 3.21 -5.08
CA THR A 12 -9.26 2.45 -6.15
C THR A 12 -8.72 1.03 -6.28
N ILE A 13 -7.38 0.87 -6.32
CA ILE A 13 -6.74 -0.44 -6.43
C ILE A 13 -6.99 -1.27 -5.17
N GLY A 14 -6.83 -0.67 -3.98
CA GLY A 14 -7.05 -1.36 -2.72
C GLY A 14 -8.48 -1.88 -2.56
N MET A 15 -9.49 -1.08 -2.91
CA MET A 15 -10.90 -1.50 -2.89
C MET A 15 -11.18 -2.63 -3.89
N ALA A 16 -10.60 -2.57 -5.10
CA ALA A 16 -10.72 -3.65 -6.08
C ALA A 16 -10.08 -4.95 -5.57
N MET A 17 -8.94 -4.85 -4.88
CA MET A 17 -8.25 -5.99 -4.26
C MET A 17 -9.10 -6.61 -3.15
N ILE A 18 -9.72 -5.81 -2.27
CA ILE A 18 -10.65 -6.31 -1.24
C ILE A 18 -11.78 -7.11 -1.88
N GLY A 19 -12.42 -6.54 -2.92
CA GLY A 19 -13.47 -7.24 -3.66
C GLY A 19 -13.00 -8.57 -4.27
N LEU A 20 -11.76 -8.61 -4.77
CA LEU A 20 -11.16 -9.84 -5.29
C LEU A 20 -10.93 -10.87 -4.17
N CYS A 21 -10.43 -10.44 -3.02
CA CYS A 21 -10.22 -11.32 -1.86
C CYS A 21 -11.51 -11.99 -1.43
N ILE A 22 -12.59 -11.23 -1.30
CA ILE A 22 -13.91 -11.75 -0.94
C ILE A 22 -14.38 -12.81 -1.96
N ARG A 23 -14.31 -12.48 -3.27
CA ARG A 23 -14.73 -13.42 -4.32
C ARG A 23 -13.88 -14.70 -4.38
N LYS A 24 -12.60 -14.62 -4.00
CA LYS A 24 -11.65 -15.76 -4.06
C LYS A 24 -11.48 -16.50 -2.74
N GLY A 25 -12.20 -16.12 -1.69
CA GLY A 25 -12.08 -16.74 -0.38
C GLY A 25 -10.72 -16.50 0.30
N VAL A 26 -10.09 -15.34 0.04
CA VAL A 26 -8.79 -14.96 0.60
C VAL A 26 -9.00 -14.07 1.82
N GLU A 27 -8.38 -14.41 2.95
CA GLU A 27 -8.38 -13.54 4.12
C GLU A 27 -7.46 -12.33 3.90
N ALA A 28 -7.93 -11.14 4.28
CA ALA A 28 -7.15 -9.92 4.17
C ALA A 28 -7.16 -9.10 5.46
N LEU A 29 -5.96 -8.76 5.94
CA LEU A 29 -5.76 -7.73 6.96
C LEU A 29 -5.62 -6.38 6.27
N ILE A 30 -6.48 -5.44 6.64
CA ILE A 30 -6.45 -4.08 6.14
C ILE A 30 -5.81 -3.18 7.19
N LEU A 31 -4.68 -2.58 6.83
CA LEU A 31 -4.02 -1.54 7.62
C LEU A 31 -4.41 -0.17 7.06
N CYS A 32 -5.11 0.62 7.85
CA CYS A 32 -5.66 1.90 7.42
C CYS A 32 -5.47 2.95 8.52
N ARG A 33 -5.14 4.18 8.14
CA ARG A 33 -5.05 5.29 9.09
C ARG A 33 -6.41 5.61 9.71
N LYS A 34 -6.40 6.06 10.97
CA LYS A 34 -7.62 6.31 11.74
C LYS A 34 -8.47 7.46 11.17
N ASP A 35 -7.83 8.48 10.61
CA ASP A 35 -8.45 9.68 10.06
C ASP A 35 -8.86 9.55 8.57
N SER A 36 -8.85 8.35 8.03
CA SER A 36 -9.28 8.12 6.64
C SER A 36 -10.79 8.33 6.49
N ALA A 37 -11.18 9.42 5.84
CA ALA A 37 -12.59 9.69 5.52
C ALA A 37 -13.26 8.60 4.66
N ARG A 38 -12.47 7.70 4.09
CA ARG A 38 -12.94 6.60 3.23
C ARG A 38 -12.94 5.24 3.94
N ALA A 39 -12.53 5.18 5.21
CA ALA A 39 -12.48 3.90 5.95
C ALA A 39 -13.83 3.19 6.01
N GLY A 40 -14.93 3.95 6.10
CA GLY A 40 -16.30 3.40 6.10
C GLY A 40 -16.73 2.73 4.78
N ARG A 41 -15.93 2.81 3.71
CA ARG A 41 -16.19 2.08 2.44
C ARG A 41 -15.69 0.64 2.48
N ILE A 42 -14.82 0.30 3.43
CA ILE A 42 -14.29 -1.06 3.57
C ILE A 42 -15.44 -1.95 4.05
N PRO A 43 -15.77 -3.03 3.30
CA PRO A 43 -16.91 -3.87 3.64
C PRO A 43 -16.66 -4.64 4.95
N VAL A 44 -17.69 -4.76 5.78
CA VAL A 44 -17.70 -5.67 6.89
C VAL A 44 -17.93 -7.08 6.35
N HIS A 45 -16.90 -7.93 6.44
CA HIS A 45 -16.96 -9.29 5.88
C HIS A 45 -16.07 -10.23 6.70
N PRO A 46 -16.43 -11.50 6.92
CA PRO A 46 -15.65 -12.45 7.74
C PRO A 46 -14.20 -12.66 7.28
N LEU A 47 -13.92 -12.49 6.00
CA LEU A 47 -12.57 -12.59 5.42
C LEU A 47 -11.76 -11.28 5.53
N ILE A 48 -12.37 -10.18 5.97
CA ILE A 48 -11.72 -8.86 6.03
C ILE A 48 -11.54 -8.46 7.49
N ARG A 49 -10.29 -8.46 7.93
CA ARG A 49 -9.88 -7.94 9.24
C ARG A 49 -9.40 -6.50 9.05
N PHE A 50 -9.87 -5.59 9.88
CA PHE A 50 -9.51 -4.19 9.82
C PHE A 50 -8.75 -3.77 11.07
N ARG A 51 -7.62 -3.09 10.90
CA ARG A 51 -6.82 -2.51 11.98
C ARG A 51 -6.38 -1.09 11.64
N TYR A 52 -6.37 -0.24 12.64
CA TYR A 52 -5.79 1.08 12.49
C TYR A 52 -4.26 1.01 12.55
N CYS A 53 -3.64 1.55 11.52
CA CYS A 53 -2.20 1.73 11.42
C CYS A 53 -1.92 2.83 10.38
N ASP A 54 -1.35 3.94 10.81
CA ASP A 54 -0.78 4.95 9.91
C ASP A 54 0.58 4.50 9.37
N LEU A 55 1.02 5.05 8.23
CA LEU A 55 2.33 4.75 7.66
C LEU A 55 3.46 4.99 8.67
N SER A 56 3.37 6.08 9.43
CA SER A 56 4.34 6.44 10.47
C SER A 56 4.40 5.49 11.66
N GLN A 57 3.40 4.65 11.83
CA GLN A 57 3.27 3.70 12.94
C GLN A 57 3.74 2.28 12.59
N MET A 58 4.00 1.99 11.30
CA MET A 58 4.33 0.64 10.84
C MET A 58 5.58 0.06 11.47
N LYS A 59 6.59 0.91 11.78
CA LYS A 59 7.82 0.48 12.44
C LYS A 59 7.57 -0.16 13.80
N ASP A 60 6.62 0.39 14.57
CA ASP A 60 6.33 0.00 15.95
C ASP A 60 5.09 -0.91 16.06
N TRP A 61 4.32 -1.07 14.95
CA TRP A 61 3.13 -1.89 14.93
C TRP A 61 3.48 -3.37 15.12
N GLN A 62 2.77 -4.03 16.05
CA GLN A 62 3.01 -5.42 16.38
C GLN A 62 1.83 -6.30 15.95
N PRO A 63 2.09 -7.45 15.32
CA PRO A 63 1.07 -8.45 15.08
C PRO A 63 0.56 -9.04 16.40
N GLU A 64 -0.64 -9.61 16.40
CA GLU A 64 -1.10 -10.44 17.51
C GLU A 64 -0.32 -11.77 17.53
N GLU A 65 -0.31 -12.45 18.67
CA GLU A 65 0.30 -13.77 18.79
C GLU A 65 -0.27 -14.73 17.73
N GLN A 66 0.60 -15.47 17.05
CA GLN A 66 0.29 -16.43 16.00
C GLN A 66 -0.36 -15.81 14.73
N GLU A 67 -0.36 -14.47 14.59
CA GLU A 67 -0.85 -13.82 13.40
C GLU A 67 0.22 -13.87 12.29
N SER A 68 -0.06 -14.56 11.18
CA SER A 68 0.84 -14.66 10.04
C SER A 68 0.10 -14.50 8.71
N TYR A 69 0.80 -13.99 7.71
CA TYR A 69 0.29 -13.72 6.37
C TYR A 69 1.30 -14.15 5.32
N ASP A 70 0.85 -14.37 4.07
CA ASP A 70 1.70 -14.84 2.98
C ASP A 70 2.27 -13.68 2.16
N ILE A 71 1.44 -12.67 1.87
CA ILE A 71 1.77 -11.59 0.93
C ILE A 71 1.38 -10.23 1.53
N PHE A 72 2.26 -9.25 1.40
CA PHE A 72 2.01 -7.86 1.78
C PHE A 72 1.87 -6.99 0.54
N TYR A 73 0.69 -6.39 0.34
CA TYR A 73 0.42 -5.41 -0.71
C TYR A 73 0.50 -3.99 -0.15
N HIS A 74 1.47 -3.23 -0.61
CA HIS A 74 1.69 -1.86 -0.19
C HIS A 74 1.24 -0.87 -1.28
N PHE A 75 0.02 -0.34 -1.12
CA PHE A 75 -0.58 0.65 -2.03
C PHE A 75 -0.71 2.04 -1.39
N ALA A 76 -0.34 2.17 -0.12
CA ALA A 76 -0.41 3.44 0.59
C ALA A 76 0.79 4.32 0.24
N TRP A 77 0.52 5.59 -0.03
CA TRP A 77 1.51 6.62 -0.29
C TRP A 77 0.93 7.98 0.09
N ALA A 78 1.66 8.81 0.81
CA ALA A 78 1.23 10.16 1.15
C ALA A 78 1.61 11.15 0.04
N GLY A 79 0.75 12.16 -0.21
CA GLY A 79 1.07 13.24 -1.17
C GLY A 79 1.01 12.82 -2.64
N THR A 80 0.04 12.00 -3.02
CA THR A 80 -0.14 11.52 -4.41
C THR A 80 -0.77 12.56 -5.34
N THR A 81 -1.27 13.68 -4.83
CA THR A 81 -2.00 14.69 -5.59
C THR A 81 -1.59 16.12 -5.24
N GLY A 82 -1.83 17.06 -6.15
CA GLY A 82 -1.59 18.48 -5.93
C GLY A 82 -0.10 18.83 -5.70
N THR A 83 0.15 19.89 -4.96
CA THR A 83 1.50 20.39 -4.64
C THR A 83 2.32 19.42 -3.78
N ALA A 84 1.67 18.56 -3.01
CA ALA A 84 2.32 17.55 -2.17
C ALA A 84 3.18 16.55 -3.01
N ARG A 85 2.91 16.39 -4.29
CA ARG A 85 3.75 15.60 -5.20
C ARG A 85 5.17 16.12 -5.34
N ASN A 86 5.40 17.41 -5.11
CA ASN A 86 6.70 18.06 -5.16
C ASN A 86 7.28 18.41 -3.78
N ASP A 87 6.61 18.02 -2.71
CA ASP A 87 7.16 18.11 -1.36
C ASP A 87 8.18 16.98 -1.15
N MET A 88 9.46 17.30 -1.37
CA MET A 88 10.56 16.35 -1.30
C MET A 88 10.73 15.74 0.10
N TYR A 89 10.39 16.49 1.16
CA TYR A 89 10.45 15.95 2.53
C TYR A 89 9.37 14.88 2.72
N LEU A 90 8.16 15.13 2.23
CA LEU A 90 7.07 14.15 2.28
C LEU A 90 7.37 12.92 1.40
N GLN A 91 7.91 13.13 0.20
CA GLN A 91 8.24 12.03 -0.70
C GLN A 91 9.37 11.16 -0.13
N ASN A 92 10.42 11.76 0.45
CA ASN A 92 11.45 11.01 1.19
C ASN A 92 10.88 10.22 2.37
N LYS A 93 9.90 10.79 3.08
CA LYS A 93 9.24 10.11 4.20
C LYS A 93 8.48 8.86 3.75
N ASN A 94 7.91 8.86 2.54
CA ASN A 94 7.28 7.67 1.96
C ASN A 94 8.30 6.53 1.71
N VAL A 95 9.55 6.85 1.37
CA VAL A 95 10.62 5.85 1.24
C VAL A 95 10.88 5.18 2.60
N GLU A 96 11.01 5.97 3.68
CA GLU A 96 11.13 5.43 5.04
C GLU A 96 9.93 4.53 5.40
N TYR A 97 8.72 4.99 5.13
CA TYR A 97 7.49 4.22 5.39
C TYR A 97 7.45 2.90 4.61
N THR A 98 7.94 2.89 3.36
CA THR A 98 8.02 1.66 2.57
C THR A 98 9.02 0.67 3.19
N LEU A 99 10.17 1.15 3.68
CA LEU A 99 11.13 0.30 4.40
C LEU A 99 10.52 -0.27 5.69
N ASP A 100 9.77 0.54 6.42
CA ASP A 100 9.08 0.09 7.63
C ASP A 100 7.96 -0.91 7.31
N ALA A 101 7.25 -0.74 6.19
CA ALA A 101 6.26 -1.69 5.69
C ALA A 101 6.90 -3.04 5.33
N ILE A 102 8.09 -3.05 4.70
CA ILE A 102 8.85 -4.27 4.40
C ILE A 102 9.24 -4.99 5.69
N ARG A 103 9.72 -4.26 6.71
CA ARG A 103 10.05 -4.85 8.02
C ARG A 103 8.80 -5.41 8.70
N LEU A 104 7.67 -4.71 8.62
CA LEU A 104 6.40 -5.19 9.14
C LEU A 104 5.94 -6.45 8.41
N ALA A 105 6.09 -6.52 7.08
CA ALA A 105 5.79 -7.72 6.32
C ALA A 105 6.60 -8.93 6.83
N GLY A 106 7.89 -8.73 7.15
CA GLY A 106 8.73 -9.77 7.77
C GLY A 106 8.21 -10.21 9.15
N ARG A 107 7.82 -9.26 10.02
CA ARG A 107 7.22 -9.57 11.33
C ARG A 107 5.90 -10.33 11.23
N LEU A 108 5.14 -10.07 10.17
CA LEU A 108 3.88 -10.77 9.84
C LEU A 108 4.10 -12.12 9.12
N GLY A 109 5.36 -12.55 8.93
CA GLY A 109 5.69 -13.81 8.25
C GLY A 109 5.49 -13.80 6.74
N CYS A 110 5.27 -12.63 6.12
CA CYS A 110 5.09 -12.55 4.68
C CYS A 110 6.38 -12.92 3.93
N HIS A 111 6.27 -13.82 2.97
CA HIS A 111 7.37 -14.20 2.09
C HIS A 111 7.41 -13.38 0.80
N THR A 112 6.38 -12.58 0.53
CA THR A 112 6.28 -11.72 -0.66
C THR A 112 5.80 -10.33 -0.27
N PHE A 113 6.51 -9.30 -0.76
CA PHE A 113 6.12 -7.90 -0.66
C PHE A 113 5.88 -7.34 -2.07
N ILE A 114 4.73 -6.70 -2.27
CA ILE A 114 4.36 -6.09 -3.55
C ILE A 114 4.05 -4.62 -3.31
N GLY A 115 4.95 -3.73 -3.74
CA GLY A 115 4.75 -2.29 -3.75
C GLY A 115 4.14 -1.81 -5.07
N ALA A 116 3.27 -0.80 -4.99
CA ALA A 116 2.78 -0.13 -6.18
C ALA A 116 3.77 0.96 -6.60
N GLY A 117 4.20 0.92 -7.86
CA GLY A 117 4.86 2.04 -8.53
C GLY A 117 3.86 3.01 -9.13
N SER A 118 4.37 4.03 -9.84
CA SER A 118 3.56 5.05 -10.49
C SER A 118 4.00 5.30 -11.93
N GLN A 119 3.04 5.59 -12.79
CA GLN A 119 3.37 6.09 -14.14
C GLN A 119 4.17 7.42 -14.11
N ALA A 120 4.17 8.13 -12.99
CA ALA A 120 4.96 9.34 -12.80
C ALA A 120 6.49 9.11 -12.87
N GLU A 121 6.94 7.86 -12.64
CA GLU A 121 8.33 7.44 -12.80
C GLU A 121 8.83 7.61 -14.25
N TYR A 122 7.93 7.47 -15.21
CA TYR A 122 8.28 7.61 -16.64
C TYR A 122 8.27 9.05 -17.15
N GLY A 123 7.67 9.99 -16.40
CA GLY A 123 7.49 11.36 -16.86
C GLY A 123 6.56 11.45 -18.06
N ARG A 124 6.83 12.40 -18.95
CA ARG A 124 6.07 12.57 -20.21
C ARG A 124 6.66 11.68 -21.30
N VAL A 125 5.87 10.75 -21.76
CA VAL A 125 6.26 9.80 -22.81
C VAL A 125 5.24 9.86 -23.94
N GLU A 126 5.72 9.96 -25.18
CA GLU A 126 4.88 9.77 -26.36
C GLU A 126 4.65 8.28 -26.61
N GLY A 127 3.38 7.87 -26.74
CA GLY A 127 2.99 6.49 -26.98
C GLY A 127 2.63 5.69 -25.72
N LYS A 128 2.68 4.36 -25.84
CA LYS A 128 2.33 3.43 -24.77
C LYS A 128 3.55 3.09 -23.94
N LEU A 129 3.39 3.15 -22.62
CA LEU A 129 4.39 2.68 -21.66
C LEU A 129 4.47 1.15 -21.68
N ASN A 130 5.68 0.61 -21.49
CA ASN A 130 5.95 -0.79 -21.23
C ASN A 130 7.15 -0.91 -20.28
N GLU A 131 7.50 -2.11 -19.88
CA GLU A 131 8.56 -2.41 -18.93
C GLU A 131 9.97 -1.97 -19.36
N ASN A 132 10.19 -1.75 -20.66
CA ASN A 132 11.47 -1.27 -21.21
C ASN A 132 11.50 0.23 -21.42
N THR A 133 10.42 0.95 -21.14
CA THR A 133 10.37 2.40 -21.27
C THR A 133 11.32 3.04 -20.25
N PRO A 134 12.27 3.90 -20.66
CA PRO A 134 13.17 4.56 -19.72
C PRO A 134 12.44 5.44 -18.73
N VAL A 135 12.79 5.36 -17.45
CA VAL A 135 12.24 6.22 -16.39
C VAL A 135 12.88 7.62 -16.49
N ARG A 136 12.03 8.65 -16.47
CA ARG A 136 12.41 10.07 -16.53
C ARG A 136 11.46 10.92 -15.68
N PRO A 137 11.49 10.78 -14.35
CA PRO A 137 10.55 11.47 -13.47
C PRO A 137 10.69 12.99 -13.58
N GLU A 138 9.57 13.70 -13.58
CA GLU A 138 9.48 15.17 -13.66
C GLU A 138 9.02 15.82 -12.35
N ASN A 139 8.76 15.02 -11.31
CA ASN A 139 8.30 15.51 -10.01
C ASN A 139 8.78 14.58 -8.90
N GLY A 140 8.76 15.08 -7.65
CA GLY A 140 9.24 14.33 -6.49
C GLY A 140 8.49 13.03 -6.21
N TYR A 141 7.23 12.95 -6.63
CA TYR A 141 6.43 11.73 -6.49
C TYR A 141 6.87 10.60 -7.44
N GLY A 142 7.50 10.93 -8.56
CA GLY A 142 7.99 9.96 -9.54
C GLY A 142 9.45 9.54 -9.34
N ILE A 143 10.20 10.23 -8.47
CA ILE A 143 11.57 9.88 -8.11
C ILE A 143 11.58 8.73 -7.10
#